data_20cc5e18c567296e901dcf6c7e3e4df0
#
_entry.id   20cc5e18c567296e901dcf6c7e3e4df0
#
_cell.length_a   1.000
_cell.length_b   1.000
_cell.length_c   1.000
_cell.angle_alpha   90.00
_cell.angle_beta   90.00
_cell.angle_gamma   90.00
#
_symmetry.space_group_name_H-M   'P 1'
#
loop_
_entity.id
_entity.type
_entity.pdbx_description
1 polymer ?
#
loop_
_entity_poly.entity_id
_entity_poly.type
_entity_poly.pdbx_seq_one_letter_code
_entity_poly.pdbx_strand_id
1 'polypeptide(L)'
;MIGPSVILFVALALAALATPAVAELYQWTDASGVRYYTSDPGSIPEAYRPSVRDIGSPRPREAPPVETRRDADSGVMPFGAGAPIVAAVEINGAALRLIVDTGAERTMISPAAVARAGLSAAGGRPVQILGVTGSAVGSEVVVPQMDVAGARVGPLHVIVHDAGAGGADGLLGRDVIDFFILTIDGTAGRAILKPR
;
A
#
# COMPACT_ATOMS: atom_id res chain seq x y z
N MET A 1 -49.70 21.27 25.24
CA MET A 1 -49.80 20.18 24.24
C MET A 1 -48.91 20.60 23.07
N ILE A 2 -47.69 20.09 23.02
CA ILE A 2 -46.73 20.40 21.95
C ILE A 2 -46.86 19.25 20.94
N GLY A 3 -47.32 19.60 19.71
CA GLY A 3 -47.65 18.61 18.68
C GLY A 3 -46.42 17.86 18.14
N PRO A 4 -46.65 16.66 17.60
CA PRO A 4 -45.58 15.75 17.15
C PRO A 4 -44.75 16.25 15.95
N SER A 5 -45.11 17.35 15.33
CA SER A 5 -44.43 17.92 14.15
C SER A 5 -43.13 18.67 14.45
N VAL A 6 -42.86 19.06 15.70
CA VAL A 6 -41.63 19.80 16.08
C VAL A 6 -40.46 18.86 16.35
N ILE A 7 -40.73 17.61 16.69
CA ILE A 7 -39.69 16.63 17.02
C ILE A 7 -39.00 16.07 15.74
N LEU A 8 -39.67 16.09 14.60
CA LEU A 8 -39.13 15.56 13.34
C LEU A 8 -38.09 16.49 12.69
N PHE A 9 -38.12 17.79 12.97
CA PHE A 9 -37.18 18.77 12.40
C PHE A 9 -35.85 18.87 13.15
N VAL A 10 -35.79 18.46 14.41
CA VAL A 10 -34.54 18.48 15.21
C VAL A 10 -33.67 17.24 14.94
N ALA A 11 -34.24 16.12 14.53
CA ALA A 11 -33.51 14.90 14.21
C ALA A 11 -32.77 14.93 12.85
N LEU A 12 -33.17 15.84 11.95
CA LEU A 12 -32.55 15.94 10.60
C LEU A 12 -31.38 16.92 10.53
N ALA A 13 -31.15 17.72 11.56
CA ALA A 13 -30.08 18.73 11.59
C ALA A 13 -28.74 18.20 12.18
N LEU A 14 -28.68 16.97 12.70
CA LEU A 14 -27.47 16.42 13.34
C LEU A 14 -26.66 15.44 12.45
N ALA A 15 -27.08 15.24 11.19
CA ALA A 15 -26.46 14.27 10.28
C ALA A 15 -25.40 14.85 9.33
N ALA A 16 -24.94 16.09 9.50
CA ALA A 16 -24.21 16.79 8.46
C ALA A 16 -22.85 17.36 8.87
N LEU A 17 -22.08 16.71 9.76
CA LEU A 17 -20.68 17.10 10.02
C LEU A 17 -19.77 15.89 10.21
N ALA A 18 -19.85 14.89 9.32
CA ALA A 18 -18.76 13.96 9.16
C ALA A 18 -17.71 14.65 8.28
N THR A 19 -16.79 15.38 8.89
CA THR A 19 -15.56 15.79 8.21
C THR A 19 -14.81 14.52 7.81
N PRO A 20 -14.36 14.37 6.53
CA PRO A 20 -13.51 13.26 6.17
C PRO A 20 -12.27 13.33 7.07
N ALA A 21 -12.01 12.27 7.84
CA ALA A 21 -10.75 12.10 8.54
C ALA A 21 -9.68 11.91 7.48
N VAL A 22 -8.92 12.97 7.21
CA VAL A 22 -7.70 12.87 6.40
C VAL A 22 -6.70 12.15 7.29
N ALA A 23 -6.29 10.95 6.89
CA ALA A 23 -5.22 10.23 7.58
C ALA A 23 -3.91 11.00 7.34
N GLU A 24 -3.42 11.68 8.35
CA GLU A 24 -2.12 12.35 8.33
C GLU A 24 -1.04 11.29 8.52
N LEU A 25 0.01 11.35 7.71
CA LEU A 25 1.16 10.45 7.82
C LEU A 25 2.38 11.23 8.29
N TYR A 26 2.94 10.79 9.40
CA TYR A 26 4.10 11.40 10.03
C TYR A 26 5.36 10.58 9.77
N GLN A 27 6.47 11.25 9.50
CA GLN A 27 7.79 10.65 9.31
C GLN A 27 8.81 11.30 10.24
N TRP A 28 9.66 10.48 10.88
CA TRP A 28 10.87 10.95 11.56
C TRP A 28 12.03 10.00 11.30
N THR A 29 13.24 10.43 11.64
CA THR A 29 14.46 9.63 11.52
C THR A 29 15.16 9.61 12.88
N ASP A 30 15.56 8.43 13.35
CA ASP A 30 16.30 8.32 14.60
C ASP A 30 17.78 8.66 14.47
N ALA A 31 18.53 8.62 15.58
CA ALA A 31 19.96 8.94 15.61
C ALA A 31 20.82 7.93 14.82
N SER A 32 20.31 6.71 14.56
CA SER A 32 20.98 5.68 13.78
C SER A 32 20.68 5.79 12.27
N GLY A 33 19.84 6.76 11.86
CA GLY A 33 19.45 6.97 10.47
C GLY A 33 18.26 6.12 10.01
N VAL A 34 17.61 5.40 10.91
CA VAL A 34 16.39 4.63 10.61
C VAL A 34 15.20 5.59 10.50
N ARG A 35 14.43 5.41 9.43
CA ARG A 35 13.24 6.21 9.15
C ARG A 35 11.99 5.50 9.63
N TYR A 36 11.15 6.21 10.36
CA TYR A 36 9.89 5.74 10.93
C TYR A 36 8.72 6.44 10.27
N TYR A 37 7.59 5.73 10.14
CA TYR A 37 6.33 6.25 9.62
C TYR A 37 5.19 5.83 10.54
N THR A 38 4.27 6.74 10.84
CA THR A 38 3.08 6.46 11.64
C THR A 38 1.92 7.37 11.25
N SER A 39 0.71 6.89 11.37
CA SER A 39 -0.51 7.70 11.29
C SER A 39 -0.98 8.17 12.67
N ASP A 40 -0.33 7.71 13.76
CA ASP A 40 -0.62 8.12 15.13
C ASP A 40 0.48 9.04 15.66
N PRO A 41 0.25 10.37 15.76
CA PRO A 41 1.22 11.31 16.32
C PRO A 41 1.56 11.03 17.77
N GLY A 42 0.67 10.34 18.51
CA GLY A 42 0.90 9.96 19.91
C GLY A 42 1.98 8.89 20.08
N SER A 43 2.21 8.07 19.05
CA SER A 43 3.24 7.02 19.04
C SER A 43 4.65 7.56 18.81
N ILE A 44 4.81 8.85 18.48
CA ILE A 44 6.12 9.46 18.19
C ILE A 44 6.85 9.75 19.50
N PRO A 45 8.06 9.17 19.73
CA PRO A 45 8.83 9.44 20.92
C PRO A 45 9.16 10.93 21.06
N GLU A 46 9.07 11.46 22.28
CA GLU A 46 9.20 12.89 22.56
C GLU A 46 10.49 13.50 22.01
N ALA A 47 11.59 12.75 22.07
CA ALA A 47 12.90 13.18 21.56
C ALA A 47 12.91 13.48 20.06
N TYR A 48 11.98 12.92 19.27
CA TYR A 48 11.94 13.08 17.82
C TYR A 48 10.82 14.01 17.34
N ARG A 49 9.88 14.40 18.22
CA ARG A 49 8.77 15.31 17.86
C ARG A 49 9.20 16.60 17.16
N PRO A 50 10.32 17.26 17.55
CA PRO A 50 10.77 18.47 16.85
C PRO A 50 11.25 18.23 15.40
N SER A 51 11.60 17.00 15.05
CA SER A 51 12.12 16.62 13.73
C SER A 51 11.09 15.90 12.84
N VAL A 52 9.87 15.75 13.34
CA VAL A 52 8.77 15.11 12.60
C VAL A 52 8.42 15.94 11.37
N ARG A 53 8.28 15.26 10.26
CA ARG A 53 7.70 15.82 9.04
C ARG A 53 6.30 15.26 8.89
N ASP A 54 5.31 16.13 8.84
CA ASP A 54 4.01 15.80 8.30
C ASP A 54 4.18 15.68 6.78
N ILE A 55 4.10 14.45 6.29
CA ILE A 55 4.19 14.20 4.85
C ILE A 55 2.79 14.17 4.21
N GLY A 56 1.76 14.50 5.02
CA GLY A 56 0.37 14.59 4.57
C GLY A 56 -0.17 13.26 4.05
N SER A 57 -1.43 13.24 3.74
CA SER A 57 -1.93 12.20 2.83
C SER A 57 -1.12 12.25 1.55
N PRO A 58 -0.64 11.11 1.02
CA PRO A 58 0.11 11.11 -0.23
C PRO A 58 -0.69 11.91 -1.24
N ARG A 59 -0.24 13.11 -1.60
CA ARG A 59 -0.79 13.77 -2.78
C ARG A 59 -0.67 12.75 -3.89
N PRO A 60 -1.72 12.58 -4.73
CA PRO A 60 -1.59 11.75 -5.91
C PRO A 60 -0.26 12.15 -6.58
N ARG A 61 0.76 11.28 -6.44
CA ARG A 61 2.03 11.50 -7.12
C ARG A 61 1.65 11.50 -8.59
N GLU A 62 2.03 12.54 -9.31
CA GLU A 62 1.89 12.53 -10.76
C GLU A 62 2.45 11.18 -11.23
N ALA A 63 1.55 10.33 -11.75
CA ALA A 63 1.87 8.96 -12.02
C ALA A 63 3.00 8.94 -13.05
N PRO A 64 4.08 8.18 -12.84
CA PRO A 64 5.05 7.95 -13.91
C PRO A 64 4.27 7.43 -15.12
N PRO A 65 4.71 7.70 -16.36
CA PRO A 65 4.02 7.26 -17.56
C PRO A 65 3.75 5.76 -17.48
N VAL A 66 2.48 5.37 -17.47
CA VAL A 66 2.06 3.97 -17.48
C VAL A 66 2.00 3.53 -18.94
N GLU A 67 3.02 2.78 -19.38
CA GLU A 67 2.98 2.12 -20.69
C GLU A 67 2.10 0.87 -20.59
N THR A 68 0.90 0.92 -21.17
CA THR A 68 -0.02 -0.22 -21.20
C THR A 68 0.33 -1.21 -22.29
N ARG A 69 0.67 -2.45 -21.92
CA ARG A 69 0.59 -3.59 -22.84
C ARG A 69 -0.87 -4.05 -22.91
N ARG A 70 -1.37 -4.20 -24.14
CA ARG A 70 -2.77 -4.55 -24.39
C ARG A 70 -2.98 -6.07 -24.36
N ASP A 71 -2.85 -6.71 -23.22
CA ASP A 71 -3.34 -8.06 -23.01
C ASP A 71 -4.59 -7.97 -22.14
N ALA A 72 -5.75 -8.21 -22.73
CA ALA A 72 -7.07 -7.94 -22.13
C ALA A 72 -7.34 -8.73 -20.82
N ASP A 73 -6.53 -9.74 -20.50
CA ASP A 73 -6.67 -10.59 -19.32
C ASP A 73 -5.58 -10.39 -18.25
N SER A 74 -4.60 -9.50 -18.50
CA SER A 74 -3.42 -9.38 -17.64
C SER A 74 -3.70 -8.84 -16.22
N GLY A 75 -4.89 -8.27 -15.99
CA GLY A 75 -5.29 -7.72 -14.70
C GLY A 75 -6.30 -8.56 -13.92
N VAL A 76 -6.72 -9.72 -14.44
CA VAL A 76 -7.71 -10.58 -13.76
C VAL A 76 -7.01 -11.52 -12.78
N MET A 77 -7.44 -11.49 -11.53
CA MET A 77 -6.90 -12.28 -10.42
C MET A 77 -8.03 -13.16 -9.84
N PRO A 78 -8.08 -14.45 -10.17
CA PRO A 78 -9.05 -15.37 -9.54
C PRO A 78 -8.66 -15.62 -8.09
N PHE A 79 -9.66 -15.73 -7.21
CA PHE A 79 -9.46 -16.10 -5.82
C PHE A 79 -10.63 -16.94 -5.27
N GLY A 80 -10.34 -17.79 -4.30
CA GLY A 80 -11.34 -18.58 -3.57
C GLY A 80 -11.87 -17.85 -2.34
N ALA A 81 -12.97 -18.34 -1.79
CA ALA A 81 -13.52 -17.81 -0.54
C ALA A 81 -12.49 -17.90 0.59
N GLY A 82 -12.20 -16.76 1.25
CA GLY A 82 -11.22 -16.68 2.33
C GLY A 82 -9.75 -16.72 1.88
N ALA A 83 -9.48 -16.87 0.58
CA ALA A 83 -8.12 -16.82 0.05
C ALA A 83 -7.69 -15.37 -0.26
N PRO A 84 -6.40 -15.04 -0.13
CA PRO A 84 -5.89 -13.74 -0.52
C PRO A 84 -5.99 -13.54 -2.04
N ILE A 85 -6.21 -12.30 -2.45
CA ILE A 85 -6.10 -11.90 -3.85
C ILE A 85 -4.62 -11.77 -4.19
N VAL A 86 -4.15 -12.47 -5.22
CA VAL A 86 -2.74 -12.50 -5.60
C VAL A 86 -2.58 -11.94 -7.01
N ALA A 87 -1.80 -10.89 -7.12
CA ALA A 87 -1.37 -10.31 -8.40
C ALA A 87 -0.11 -11.01 -8.90
N ALA A 88 -0.10 -11.34 -10.20
CA ALA A 88 1.12 -11.69 -10.91
C ALA A 88 1.82 -10.41 -11.35
N VAL A 89 3.09 -10.25 -10.97
CA VAL A 89 3.93 -9.12 -11.34
C VAL A 89 5.24 -9.62 -11.93
N GLU A 90 5.91 -8.79 -12.71
CA GLU A 90 7.22 -9.10 -13.26
C GLU A 90 8.21 -7.98 -12.93
N ILE A 91 9.40 -8.36 -12.45
CA ILE A 91 10.51 -7.43 -12.19
C ILE A 91 11.76 -8.01 -12.85
N ASN A 92 12.37 -7.28 -13.78
CA ASN A 92 13.56 -7.71 -14.53
C ASN A 92 13.39 -9.11 -15.17
N GLY A 93 12.19 -9.45 -15.68
CA GLY A 93 11.89 -10.76 -16.27
C GLY A 93 11.59 -11.87 -15.26
N ALA A 94 11.72 -11.61 -13.96
CA ALA A 94 11.35 -12.57 -12.91
C ALA A 94 9.86 -12.42 -12.56
N ALA A 95 9.09 -13.50 -12.72
CA ALA A 95 7.70 -13.58 -12.30
C ALA A 95 7.62 -13.71 -10.76
N LEU A 96 6.81 -12.85 -10.14
CA LEU A 96 6.55 -12.82 -8.71
C LEU A 96 5.04 -12.85 -8.46
N ARG A 97 4.66 -13.32 -7.27
CA ARG A 97 3.28 -13.40 -6.81
C ARG A 97 3.13 -12.54 -5.57
N LEU A 98 2.43 -11.42 -5.66
CA LEU A 98 2.23 -10.50 -4.54
C LEU A 98 0.77 -10.50 -4.10
N ILE A 99 0.52 -10.58 -2.80
CA ILE A 99 -0.83 -10.40 -2.23
C ILE A 99 -1.22 -8.93 -2.40
N VAL A 100 -2.38 -8.68 -2.96
CA VAL A 100 -2.96 -7.32 -3.05
C VAL A 100 -3.38 -6.88 -1.64
N ASP A 101 -2.66 -5.92 -1.07
CA ASP A 101 -2.89 -5.43 0.29
C ASP A 101 -3.16 -3.93 0.29
N THR A 102 -4.45 -3.56 0.36
CA THR A 102 -4.88 -2.16 0.42
C THR A 102 -4.58 -1.49 1.78
N GLY A 103 -4.23 -2.28 2.81
CA GLY A 103 -3.79 -1.80 4.11
C GLY A 103 -2.29 -1.47 4.17
N ALA A 104 -1.50 -2.02 3.23
CA ALA A 104 -0.07 -1.72 3.15
C ALA A 104 0.18 -0.43 2.36
N GLU A 105 0.88 0.52 2.94
CA GLU A 105 1.27 1.77 2.25
C GLU A 105 2.34 1.54 1.19
N ARG A 106 3.20 0.55 1.40
CA ARG A 106 4.37 0.26 0.58
C ARG A 106 4.37 -1.21 0.16
N THR A 107 4.76 -1.43 -1.08
CA THR A 107 5.01 -2.76 -1.60
C THR A 107 6.18 -3.40 -0.87
N MET A 108 6.00 -4.66 -0.48
CA MET A 108 6.95 -5.43 0.29
C MET A 108 7.29 -6.71 -0.46
N ILE A 109 8.58 -7.00 -0.62
CA ILE A 109 9.04 -8.16 -1.41
C ILE A 109 10.01 -8.95 -0.54
N SER A 110 9.87 -10.28 -0.53
CA SER A 110 10.76 -11.14 0.24
C SER A 110 12.21 -11.08 -0.27
N PRO A 111 13.23 -11.29 0.59
CA PRO A 111 14.62 -11.31 0.17
C PRO A 111 14.90 -12.32 -0.96
N ALA A 112 14.24 -13.49 -0.90
CA ALA A 112 14.36 -14.52 -1.93
C ALA A 112 13.81 -14.06 -3.29
N ALA A 113 12.68 -13.36 -3.30
CA ALA A 113 12.07 -12.83 -4.52
C ALA A 113 12.90 -11.69 -5.13
N VAL A 114 13.44 -10.80 -4.28
CA VAL A 114 14.37 -9.74 -4.71
C VAL A 114 15.62 -10.34 -5.38
N ALA A 115 16.20 -11.40 -4.81
CA ALA A 115 17.34 -12.08 -5.39
C ALA A 115 16.98 -12.74 -6.75
N ARG A 116 15.80 -13.38 -6.87
CA ARG A 116 15.32 -13.94 -8.15
C ARG A 116 15.14 -12.86 -9.23
N ALA A 117 14.74 -11.67 -8.83
CA ALA A 117 14.62 -10.52 -9.72
C ALA A 117 15.96 -9.86 -10.07
N GLY A 118 17.08 -10.43 -9.63
CA GLY A 118 18.41 -9.86 -9.89
C GLY A 118 18.68 -8.54 -9.18
N LEU A 119 17.89 -8.23 -8.15
CA LEU A 119 18.07 -7.06 -7.31
C LEU A 119 18.86 -7.42 -6.05
N SER A 120 19.49 -6.43 -5.42
CA SER A 120 20.23 -6.60 -4.18
C SER A 120 19.61 -5.78 -3.07
N ALA A 121 19.39 -6.44 -1.91
CA ALA A 121 19.06 -5.73 -0.67
C ALA A 121 20.30 -5.16 0.03
N ALA A 122 21.50 -5.55 -0.40
CA ALA A 122 22.75 -5.06 0.16
C ALA A 122 22.91 -3.55 -0.12
N GLY A 123 23.15 -2.77 0.93
CA GLY A 123 23.21 -1.30 0.83
C GLY A 123 21.86 -0.61 0.77
N GLY A 124 20.75 -1.33 0.87
CA GLY A 124 19.42 -0.74 1.02
C GLY A 124 19.32 0.07 2.31
N ARG A 125 18.50 1.12 2.29
CA ARG A 125 18.25 1.95 3.47
C ARG A 125 17.40 1.17 4.48
N PRO A 126 17.82 1.07 5.76
CA PRO A 126 16.98 0.45 6.77
C PRO A 126 15.68 1.24 6.98
N VAL A 127 14.56 0.54 7.06
CA VAL A 127 13.21 1.09 7.28
C VAL A 127 12.53 0.29 8.37
N GLN A 128 11.96 1.00 9.34
CA GLN A 128 11.11 0.38 10.35
C GLN A 128 9.72 0.11 9.73
N ILE A 129 9.27 -1.12 9.90
CA ILE A 129 7.95 -1.58 9.49
C ILE A 129 7.10 -1.66 10.75
N LEU A 130 5.95 -0.98 10.76
CA LEU A 130 4.95 -1.08 11.82
C LEU A 130 3.73 -1.81 11.27
N GLY A 131 3.37 -2.90 11.90
CA GLY A 131 2.21 -3.71 11.54
C GLY A 131 1.41 -4.12 12.76
N VAL A 132 0.25 -4.73 12.54
CA VAL A 132 -0.64 -5.24 13.62
C VAL A 132 0.02 -6.26 14.52
N THR A 133 1.04 -6.95 14.08
CA THR A 133 1.78 -7.98 14.86
C THR A 133 3.03 -7.43 15.55
N GLY A 134 3.32 -6.14 15.40
CA GLY A 134 4.49 -5.49 16.00
C GLY A 134 5.34 -4.74 15.00
N SER A 135 6.62 -4.54 15.36
CA SER A 135 7.59 -3.82 14.54
C SER A 135 8.67 -4.75 13.99
N ALA A 136 9.13 -4.47 12.78
CA ALA A 136 10.24 -5.16 12.13
C ALA A 136 11.14 -4.15 11.42
N VAL A 137 12.32 -4.57 10.99
CA VAL A 137 13.22 -3.77 10.16
C VAL A 137 13.34 -4.43 8.80
N GLY A 138 13.10 -3.66 7.74
CA GLY A 138 13.34 -4.03 6.36
C GLY A 138 14.41 -3.17 5.72
N SER A 139 14.74 -3.47 4.46
CA SER A 139 15.64 -2.65 3.64
C SER A 139 14.85 -2.03 2.48
N GLU A 140 14.93 -0.72 2.32
CA GLU A 140 14.36 -0.05 1.16
C GLU A 140 15.29 -0.18 -0.04
N VAL A 141 14.77 -0.66 -1.17
CA VAL A 141 15.49 -0.76 -2.43
C VAL A 141 14.69 -0.12 -3.56
N VAL A 142 15.39 0.32 -4.61
CA VAL A 142 14.75 0.86 -5.80
C VAL A 142 14.53 -0.27 -6.80
N VAL A 143 13.28 -0.46 -7.21
CA VAL A 143 12.88 -1.28 -8.35
C VAL A 143 12.70 -0.34 -9.54
N PRO A 144 13.53 -0.43 -10.58
CA PRO A 144 13.43 0.47 -11.74
C PRO A 144 12.07 0.40 -12.42
N GLN A 145 11.56 -0.82 -12.62
CA GLN A 145 10.29 -1.08 -13.25
C GLN A 145 9.65 -2.36 -12.71
N MET A 146 8.33 -2.35 -12.60
CA MET A 146 7.48 -3.49 -12.26
C MET A 146 6.36 -3.56 -13.29
N ASP A 147 6.21 -4.69 -13.97
CA ASP A 147 5.07 -4.94 -14.84
C ASP A 147 3.95 -5.56 -13.98
N VAL A 148 2.78 -4.94 -13.98
CA VAL A 148 1.59 -5.30 -13.19
C VAL A 148 0.35 -5.09 -14.03
N ALA A 149 -0.51 -6.10 -14.17
CA ALA A 149 -1.80 -5.97 -14.85
C ALA A 149 -1.67 -5.34 -16.27
N GLY A 150 -0.62 -5.71 -17.03
CA GLY A 150 -0.34 -5.15 -18.35
C GLY A 150 0.16 -3.72 -18.37
N ALA A 151 0.43 -3.13 -17.22
CA ALA A 151 1.00 -1.81 -17.10
C ALA A 151 2.40 -1.88 -16.49
N ARG A 152 3.24 -0.91 -16.84
CA ARG A 152 4.58 -0.76 -16.33
C ARG A 152 4.64 0.40 -15.35
N VAL A 153 5.02 0.11 -14.11
CA VAL A 153 5.07 1.08 -13.00
C VAL A 153 6.49 1.18 -12.48
N GLY A 154 6.99 2.39 -12.30
CA GLY A 154 8.32 2.63 -11.73
C GLY A 154 8.88 4.01 -12.08
N PRO A 155 10.02 4.39 -11.48
CA PRO A 155 10.74 3.66 -10.42
C PRO A 155 9.96 3.60 -9.10
N LEU A 156 10.09 2.48 -8.39
CA LEU A 156 9.43 2.23 -7.10
C LEU A 156 10.45 2.03 -5.99
N HIS A 157 10.15 2.56 -4.81
CA HIS A 157 10.88 2.26 -3.59
C HIS A 157 10.14 1.17 -2.84
N VAL A 158 10.61 -0.07 -2.90
CA VAL A 158 9.98 -1.21 -2.23
C VAL A 158 10.73 -1.58 -0.95
N ILE A 159 10.04 -2.24 -0.03
CA ILE A 159 10.64 -2.73 1.22
C ILE A 159 11.00 -4.20 1.03
N VAL A 160 12.25 -4.56 1.27
CA VAL A 160 12.70 -5.95 1.30
C VAL A 160 12.52 -6.47 2.72
N HIS A 161 11.54 -7.34 2.89
CA HIS A 161 11.21 -7.99 4.15
C HIS A 161 10.35 -9.22 3.89
N ASP A 162 10.53 -10.26 4.71
CA ASP A 162 9.65 -11.42 4.67
C ASP A 162 8.37 -11.12 5.47
N ALA A 163 7.31 -10.82 4.76
CA ALA A 163 6.00 -10.52 5.34
C ALA A 163 5.21 -11.77 5.79
N GLY A 164 5.80 -12.96 5.70
CA GLY A 164 5.10 -14.21 6.03
C GLY A 164 3.87 -14.48 5.15
N ALA A 165 3.93 -14.09 3.88
CA ALA A 165 2.80 -14.04 2.96
C ALA A 165 2.31 -15.42 2.45
N GLY A 166 2.44 -16.49 3.26
CA GLY A 166 1.80 -17.79 2.99
C GLY A 166 2.15 -18.43 1.63
N GLY A 167 3.41 -18.29 1.18
CA GLY A 167 3.87 -18.81 -0.11
C GLY A 167 3.75 -17.84 -1.29
N ALA A 168 3.28 -16.61 -1.06
CA ALA A 168 3.48 -15.48 -1.96
C ALA A 168 4.86 -14.84 -1.74
N ASP A 169 5.30 -14.08 -2.72
CA ASP A 169 6.61 -13.42 -2.72
C ASP A 169 6.63 -12.10 -1.94
N GLY A 170 5.46 -11.63 -1.49
CA GLY A 170 5.32 -10.40 -0.74
C GLY A 170 3.92 -9.80 -0.84
N LEU A 171 3.83 -8.49 -0.57
CA LEU A 171 2.61 -7.69 -0.58
C LEU A 171 2.71 -6.61 -1.65
N LEU A 172 1.65 -6.41 -2.42
CA LEU A 172 1.47 -5.29 -3.34
C LEU A 172 0.73 -4.18 -2.59
N GLY A 173 1.43 -3.11 -2.28
CA GLY A 173 0.93 -1.99 -1.49
C GLY A 173 0.24 -0.91 -2.32
N ARG A 174 -0.29 0.11 -1.62
CA ARG A 174 -0.98 1.24 -2.25
C ARG A 174 -0.05 2.09 -3.12
N ASP A 175 1.25 2.11 -2.85
CA ASP A 175 2.26 2.75 -3.70
C ASP A 175 2.24 2.26 -5.15
N VAL A 176 1.66 1.08 -5.40
CA VAL A 176 1.39 0.53 -6.73
C VAL A 176 -0.09 0.50 -7.04
N ILE A 177 -0.94 0.00 -6.12
CA ILE A 177 -2.39 -0.17 -6.34
C ILE A 177 -3.07 1.16 -6.74
N ASP A 178 -2.61 2.30 -6.23
CA ASP A 178 -3.20 3.61 -6.49
C ASP A 178 -3.07 4.08 -7.95
N PHE A 179 -2.25 3.42 -8.77
CA PHE A 179 -2.21 3.64 -10.22
C PHE A 179 -3.33 2.89 -10.97
N PHE A 180 -4.11 2.07 -10.27
CA PHE A 180 -5.12 1.20 -10.85
C PHE A 180 -6.51 1.45 -10.26
N ILE A 181 -7.53 0.97 -10.94
CA ILE A 181 -8.85 0.74 -10.39
C ILE A 181 -8.90 -0.73 -9.99
N LEU A 182 -9.02 -1.00 -8.68
CA LEU A 182 -9.23 -2.35 -8.15
C LEU A 182 -10.72 -2.61 -8.03
N THR A 183 -11.20 -3.63 -8.71
CA THR A 183 -12.58 -4.13 -8.59
C THR A 183 -12.55 -5.53 -8.00
N ILE A 184 -13.33 -5.79 -6.95
CA ILE A 184 -13.42 -7.10 -6.30
C ILE A 184 -14.86 -7.62 -6.43
N ASP A 185 -15.02 -8.75 -7.10
CA ASP A 185 -16.30 -9.47 -7.21
C ASP A 185 -16.18 -10.80 -6.44
N GLY A 186 -16.60 -10.76 -5.18
CA GLY A 186 -16.58 -11.94 -4.30
C GLY A 186 -17.53 -13.03 -4.75
N THR A 187 -18.62 -12.69 -5.49
CA THR A 187 -19.57 -13.69 -6.00
C THR A 187 -18.97 -14.46 -7.18
N ALA A 188 -18.27 -13.76 -8.06
CA ALA A 188 -17.59 -14.37 -9.19
C ALA A 188 -16.19 -14.92 -8.83
N GLY A 189 -15.70 -14.71 -7.60
CA GLY A 189 -14.38 -15.17 -7.14
C GLY A 189 -13.23 -14.55 -7.96
N ARG A 190 -13.35 -13.28 -8.35
CA ARG A 190 -12.33 -12.59 -9.15
C ARG A 190 -12.13 -11.15 -8.71
N ALA A 191 -10.90 -10.70 -8.79
CA ALA A 191 -10.55 -9.29 -8.71
C ALA A 191 -9.92 -8.83 -10.02
N ILE A 192 -10.01 -7.55 -10.31
CA ILE A 192 -9.48 -6.95 -11.55
C ILE A 192 -8.71 -5.70 -11.18
N LEU A 193 -7.47 -5.61 -11.61
CA LEU A 193 -6.66 -4.39 -11.64
C LEU A 193 -6.71 -3.82 -13.07
N LYS A 194 -7.21 -2.60 -13.19
CA LYS A 194 -7.27 -1.89 -14.48
C LYS A 194 -6.50 -0.57 -14.33
N PRO A 195 -5.50 -0.28 -15.18
CA PRO A 195 -4.81 1.01 -15.20
C PRO A 195 -5.81 2.17 -15.29
N ARG A 196 -5.51 3.26 -14.56
CA ARG A 196 -6.31 4.50 -14.58
C ARG A 196 -6.12 5.28 -15.87
#